data_f8f5ae23951d6b893d3ceb64f58880d0
#
_entry.id   f8f5ae23951d6b893d3ceb64f58880d0
#
_cell.length_a   1.000
_cell.length_b   1.000
_cell.length_c   1.000
_cell.angle_alpha   90.00
_cell.angle_beta   90.00
_cell.angle_gamma   90.00
#
_symmetry.space_group_name_H-M   'P 1'
#
loop_
_entity.id
_entity.type
_entity.pdbx_description
1 polymer ?
#
loop_
_entity_poly.entity_id
_entity_poly.type
_entity_poly.pdbx_seq_one_letter_code
_entity_poly.pdbx_strand_id
1 'polypeptide(L)'
;LSVVLTGAWQVEGLEGVQVTTYAFQTGLPIPEVVSAAVLMVCLVFFAFTTILGWDYYGERCLEYLTGKHEKKIKAYRWLYIFAVMIGPYMTVKAVWTIADIFNGLMALPNMIALFVLSGVVVKETRKFFKK
;
A
#
# COMPACT_ATOMS: atom_id res chain seq x y z
N LEU A 1 -4.17 -11.19 12.06
CA LEU A 1 -4.77 -12.18 12.94
C LEU A 1 -3.74 -13.26 13.33
N SER A 2 -3.07 -13.91 12.37
CA SER A 2 -2.05 -14.94 12.60
C SER A 2 -0.99 -14.48 13.61
N VAL A 3 -0.41 -13.30 13.43
CA VAL A 3 0.63 -12.75 14.32
C VAL A 3 0.17 -12.61 15.78
N VAL A 4 -1.11 -12.25 15.98
CA VAL A 4 -1.68 -12.12 17.34
C VAL A 4 -1.95 -13.48 17.96
N LEU A 5 -2.54 -14.40 17.20
CA LEU A 5 -2.89 -15.74 17.69
C LEU A 5 -1.67 -16.60 18.03
N THR A 6 -0.57 -16.44 17.29
CA THR A 6 0.68 -17.18 17.53
C THR A 6 1.62 -16.52 18.54
N GLY A 7 1.30 -15.29 18.99
CA GLY A 7 2.17 -14.52 19.87
C GLY A 7 3.46 -14.01 19.20
N ALA A 8 3.55 -14.08 17.87
CA ALA A 8 4.76 -13.72 17.12
C ALA A 8 5.20 -12.25 17.32
N TRP A 9 4.28 -11.38 17.73
CA TRP A 9 4.56 -9.98 18.03
C TRP A 9 5.41 -9.77 19.30
N GLN A 10 5.51 -10.80 20.17
CA GLN A 10 6.29 -10.74 21.41
C GLN A 10 7.73 -11.21 21.21
N VAL A 11 8.06 -11.78 20.05
CA VAL A 11 9.40 -12.30 19.78
C VAL A 11 10.34 -11.16 19.42
N GLU A 12 11.29 -10.87 20.30
CA GLU A 12 12.28 -9.81 20.06
C GLU A 12 13.21 -10.15 18.90
N GLY A 13 13.60 -9.15 18.14
CA GLY A 13 14.54 -9.26 17.01
C GLY A 13 13.91 -9.64 15.66
N LEU A 14 12.59 -9.82 15.58
CA LEU A 14 11.88 -10.02 14.32
C LEU A 14 11.29 -8.69 13.80
N GLU A 15 11.55 -8.36 12.55
CA GLU A 15 11.02 -7.14 11.93
C GLU A 15 10.28 -7.45 10.62
N GLY A 16 9.20 -6.68 10.36
CA GLY A 16 8.46 -6.71 9.10
C GLY A 16 7.96 -8.11 8.71
N VAL A 17 8.42 -8.61 7.57
CA VAL A 17 8.02 -9.92 7.01
C VAL A 17 8.43 -11.10 7.92
N GLN A 18 9.51 -10.97 8.68
CA GLN A 18 9.99 -12.05 9.56
C GLN A 18 8.97 -12.43 10.63
N VAL A 19 8.27 -11.44 11.22
CA VAL A 19 7.19 -11.67 12.19
C VAL A 19 6.06 -12.49 11.56
N THR A 20 5.69 -12.16 10.33
CA THR A 20 4.62 -12.88 9.61
C THR A 20 5.06 -14.29 9.23
N THR A 21 6.30 -14.45 8.79
CA THR A 21 6.86 -15.77 8.44
C THR A 21 6.88 -16.68 9.67
N TYR A 22 7.36 -16.17 10.79
CA TYR A 22 7.36 -16.91 12.06
C TYR A 22 5.93 -17.31 12.49
N ALA A 23 4.97 -16.38 12.37
CA ALA A 23 3.57 -16.66 12.69
C ALA A 23 2.96 -17.76 11.80
N PHE A 24 3.32 -17.82 10.52
CA PHE A 24 2.87 -18.87 9.61
C PHE A 24 3.55 -20.22 9.88
N GLN A 25 4.84 -20.21 10.22
CA GLN A 25 5.58 -21.42 10.53
C GLN A 25 5.08 -22.08 11.81
N THR A 26 4.74 -21.30 12.85
CA THR A 26 4.26 -21.81 14.13
C THR A 26 2.76 -22.07 14.17
N GLY A 27 1.97 -21.33 13.37
CA GLY A 27 0.52 -21.42 13.41
C GLY A 27 -0.11 -22.45 12.46
N LEU A 28 0.61 -22.93 11.45
CA LEU A 28 0.09 -23.90 10.48
C LEU A 28 0.57 -25.33 10.78
N PRO A 29 -0.32 -26.33 10.71
CA PRO A 29 0.02 -27.74 10.94
C PRO A 29 0.71 -28.40 9.73
N ILE A 30 1.67 -27.71 9.12
CA ILE A 30 2.45 -28.14 7.95
C ILE A 30 3.94 -27.86 8.21
N PRO A 31 4.88 -28.53 7.51
CA PRO A 31 6.30 -28.28 7.67
C PRO A 31 6.65 -26.80 7.50
N GLU A 32 7.52 -26.28 8.36
CA GLU A 32 7.93 -24.85 8.39
C GLU A 32 8.39 -24.33 7.03
N VAL A 33 9.13 -25.15 6.29
CA VAL A 33 9.61 -24.80 4.94
C VAL A 33 8.46 -24.59 3.97
N VAL A 34 7.42 -25.41 4.04
CA VAL A 34 6.24 -25.32 3.19
C VAL A 34 5.41 -24.10 3.55
N SER A 35 5.22 -23.83 4.85
CA SER A 35 4.55 -22.62 5.35
C SER A 35 5.22 -21.34 4.84
N ALA A 36 6.54 -21.27 4.95
CA ALA A 36 7.33 -20.15 4.48
C ALA A 36 7.24 -19.98 2.96
N ALA A 37 7.31 -21.08 2.20
CA ALA A 37 7.20 -21.07 0.74
C ALA A 37 5.82 -20.57 0.28
N VAL A 38 4.74 -21.06 0.88
CA VAL A 38 3.37 -20.60 0.58
C VAL A 38 3.23 -19.09 0.86
N LEU A 39 3.70 -18.63 2.02
CA LEU A 39 3.66 -17.21 2.35
C LEU A 39 4.44 -16.38 1.33
N MET A 40 5.65 -16.81 0.95
CA MET A 40 6.48 -16.10 -0.04
C MET A 40 5.78 -15.99 -1.40
N VAL A 41 5.16 -17.08 -1.88
CA VAL A 41 4.40 -17.07 -3.13
C VAL A 41 3.23 -16.09 -3.05
N CYS A 42 2.47 -16.11 -1.95
CA CYS A 42 1.38 -15.17 -1.73
C CYS A 42 1.87 -13.72 -1.71
N LEU A 43 3.00 -13.43 -1.06
CA LEU A 43 3.60 -12.09 -1.01
C LEU A 43 4.04 -11.60 -2.40
N VAL A 44 4.61 -12.49 -3.23
CA VAL A 44 4.99 -12.16 -4.61
C VAL A 44 3.77 -11.75 -5.42
N PHE A 45 2.69 -12.54 -5.39
CA PHE A 45 1.45 -12.19 -6.09
C PHE A 45 0.81 -10.91 -5.55
N PHE A 46 0.80 -10.74 -4.24
CA PHE A 46 0.29 -9.52 -3.61
C PHE A 46 1.09 -8.29 -4.03
N ALA A 47 2.41 -8.36 -3.99
CA ALA A 47 3.28 -7.26 -4.42
C ALA A 47 3.07 -6.93 -5.90
N PHE A 48 3.00 -7.95 -6.76
CA PHE A 48 2.78 -7.77 -8.20
C PHE A 48 1.45 -7.08 -8.50
N THR A 49 0.36 -7.55 -7.90
CA THR A 49 -0.96 -6.94 -8.09
C THR A 49 -1.03 -5.52 -7.53
N THR A 50 -0.34 -5.26 -6.41
CA THR A 50 -0.25 -3.93 -5.81
C THR A 50 0.50 -2.96 -6.72
N ILE A 51 1.64 -3.37 -7.29
CA ILE A 51 2.42 -2.55 -8.24
C ILE A 51 1.55 -2.19 -9.45
N LEU A 52 0.84 -3.15 -10.04
CA LEU A 52 -0.05 -2.90 -11.18
C LEU A 52 -1.22 -1.97 -10.82
N GLY A 53 -1.81 -2.17 -9.65
CA GLY A 53 -2.93 -1.34 -9.18
C GLY A 53 -2.51 0.11 -8.96
N TRP A 54 -1.38 0.35 -8.32
CA TRP A 54 -0.87 1.70 -8.09
C TRP A 54 -0.42 2.41 -9.36
N ASP A 55 0.17 1.69 -10.34
CA ASP A 55 0.48 2.25 -11.66
C ASP A 55 -0.81 2.74 -12.35
N TYR A 56 -1.84 1.91 -12.36
CA TYR A 56 -3.13 2.26 -12.94
C TYR A 56 -3.76 3.49 -12.27
N TYR A 57 -3.78 3.56 -10.93
CA TYR A 57 -4.33 4.73 -10.23
C TYR A 57 -3.54 5.99 -10.51
N GLY A 58 -2.22 5.92 -10.49
CA GLY A 58 -1.37 7.06 -10.80
C GLY A 58 -1.56 7.56 -12.24
N GLU A 59 -1.69 6.64 -13.21
CA GLU A 59 -2.00 6.97 -14.61
C GLU A 59 -3.35 7.70 -14.73
N ARG A 60 -4.40 7.22 -14.05
CA ARG A 60 -5.72 7.87 -14.07
C ARG A 60 -5.70 9.25 -13.42
N CYS A 61 -4.98 9.42 -12.32
CA CYS A 61 -4.79 10.74 -11.71
C CYS A 61 -4.06 11.70 -12.64
N LEU A 62 -3.01 11.24 -13.31
CA LEU A 62 -2.26 12.04 -14.27
C LEU A 62 -3.10 12.41 -15.49
N GLU A 63 -3.89 11.48 -16.02
CA GLU A 63 -4.85 11.71 -17.11
C GLU A 63 -5.85 12.81 -16.76
N TYR A 64 -6.38 12.76 -15.53
CA TYR A 64 -7.31 13.77 -15.04
C TYR A 64 -6.67 15.16 -14.96
N LEU A 65 -5.44 15.26 -14.43
CA LEU A 65 -4.75 16.54 -14.24
C LEU A 65 -4.22 17.14 -15.53
N THR A 66 -3.81 16.31 -16.49
CA THR A 66 -3.11 16.80 -17.71
C THR A 66 -3.95 16.75 -18.98
N GLY A 67 -5.18 16.18 -18.90
CA GLY A 67 -5.99 15.90 -20.10
C GLY A 67 -5.23 14.92 -21.00
N LYS A 68 -5.66 13.72 -21.20
CA LYS A 68 -5.21 12.61 -22.08
C LYS A 68 -3.98 12.85 -23.00
N HIS A 69 -2.93 13.50 -22.48
CA HIS A 69 -1.69 13.70 -23.23
C HIS A 69 -0.84 12.42 -23.21
N GLU A 70 -0.88 11.64 -24.27
CA GLU A 70 -0.16 10.36 -24.39
C GLU A 70 1.33 10.43 -24.05
N LYS A 71 2.01 11.51 -24.41
CA LYS A 71 3.45 11.70 -24.12
C LYS A 71 3.72 11.76 -22.61
N LYS A 72 2.85 12.43 -21.83
CA LYS A 72 2.99 12.56 -20.39
C LYS A 72 2.71 11.22 -19.69
N ILE A 73 1.71 10.48 -20.18
CA ILE A 73 1.38 9.15 -19.67
C ILE A 73 2.54 8.17 -19.92
N LYS A 74 3.11 8.19 -21.12
CA LYS A 74 4.30 7.36 -21.43
C LYS A 74 5.49 7.72 -20.53
N ALA A 75 5.75 9.02 -20.31
CA ALA A 75 6.83 9.46 -19.42
C ALA A 75 6.59 8.99 -17.98
N TYR A 76 5.36 9.06 -17.47
CA TYR A 76 4.99 8.55 -16.15
C TYR A 76 5.25 7.04 -16.02
N ARG A 77 4.81 6.23 -17.00
CA ARG A 77 5.03 4.78 -16.97
C ARG A 77 6.52 4.43 -16.92
N TRP A 78 7.35 5.10 -17.72
CA TRP A 78 8.80 4.88 -17.68
C TRP A 78 9.40 5.26 -16.34
N LEU A 79 8.97 6.37 -15.76
CA LEU A 79 9.42 6.81 -14.44
C LEU A 79 8.99 5.83 -13.35
N TYR A 80 7.76 5.31 -13.43
CA TYR A 80 7.22 4.33 -12.50
C TYR A 80 8.00 3.00 -12.57
N ILE A 81 8.24 2.47 -13.78
CA ILE A 81 9.04 1.26 -13.98
C ILE A 81 10.44 1.44 -13.40
N PHE A 82 11.06 2.59 -13.64
CA PHE A 82 12.40 2.90 -13.12
C PHE A 82 12.41 2.97 -11.59
N ALA A 83 11.39 3.57 -10.98
CA ALA A 83 11.23 3.61 -9.52
C ALA A 83 11.07 2.20 -8.92
N VAL A 84 10.25 1.35 -9.54
CA VAL A 84 10.08 -0.06 -9.11
C VAL A 84 11.38 -0.84 -9.23
N MET A 85 12.19 -0.60 -10.27
CA MET A 85 13.49 -1.26 -10.44
C MET A 85 14.52 -0.83 -9.38
N ILE A 86 14.47 0.41 -8.92
CA ILE A 86 15.39 0.94 -7.88
C ILE A 86 15.00 0.44 -6.49
N GLY A 87 13.69 0.21 -6.23
CA GLY A 87 13.17 -0.19 -4.93
C GLY A 87 13.97 -1.28 -4.21
N PRO A 88 14.28 -2.42 -4.85
CA PRO A 88 15.03 -3.52 -4.23
C PRO A 88 16.47 -3.18 -3.82
N TYR A 89 17.06 -2.13 -4.38
CA TYR A 89 18.42 -1.66 -4.03
C TYR A 89 18.43 -0.69 -2.85
N MET A 90 17.26 -0.22 -2.44
CA MET A 90 17.14 0.70 -1.29
C MET A 90 17.06 -0.08 0.02
N THR A 91 17.55 0.53 1.09
CA THR A 91 17.35 -0.02 2.43
C THR A 91 15.88 0.07 2.86
N VAL A 92 15.39 -0.93 3.59
CA VAL A 92 14.01 -0.97 4.10
C VAL A 92 13.66 0.34 4.84
N LYS A 93 14.59 0.84 5.68
CA LYS A 93 14.42 2.08 6.42
C LYS A 93 14.24 3.30 5.49
N ALA A 94 15.03 3.39 4.41
CA ALA A 94 14.90 4.50 3.46
C ALA A 94 13.55 4.46 2.73
N VAL A 95 13.09 3.26 2.33
CA VAL A 95 11.78 3.09 1.67
C VAL A 95 10.65 3.52 2.61
N TRP A 96 10.66 3.10 3.87
CA TRP A 96 9.65 3.50 4.85
C TRP A 96 9.67 5.01 5.11
N THR A 97 10.85 5.61 5.28
CA THR A 97 10.97 7.07 5.48
C THR A 97 10.37 7.85 4.31
N ILE A 98 10.65 7.44 3.07
CA ILE A 98 10.09 8.07 1.87
C ILE A 98 8.56 7.89 1.84
N ALA A 99 8.07 6.68 2.12
CA ALA A 99 6.64 6.40 2.17
C ALA A 99 5.92 7.28 3.21
N ASP A 100 6.48 7.44 4.39
CA ASP A 100 5.91 8.28 5.46
C ASP A 100 5.87 9.77 5.07
N ILE A 101 6.90 10.27 4.41
CA ILE A 101 6.94 11.64 3.89
C ILE A 101 5.80 11.87 2.89
N PHE A 102 5.64 10.96 1.91
CA PHE A 102 4.57 11.09 0.91
C PHE A 102 3.19 10.91 1.51
N ASN A 103 3.01 10.01 2.47
CA ASN A 103 1.75 9.85 3.21
C ASN A 103 1.40 11.14 3.99
N GLY A 104 2.38 11.75 4.64
CA GLY A 104 2.20 13.04 5.31
C GLY A 104 1.81 14.16 4.34
N LEU A 105 2.44 14.22 3.18
CA LEU A 105 2.08 15.19 2.13
C LEU A 105 0.67 14.97 1.56
N MET A 106 0.22 13.72 1.46
CA MET A 106 -1.15 13.40 1.01
C MET A 106 -2.21 13.83 2.03
N ALA A 107 -1.88 13.91 3.31
CA ALA A 107 -2.82 14.35 4.35
C ALA A 107 -3.27 15.81 4.14
N LEU A 108 -2.39 16.68 3.67
CA LEU A 108 -2.70 18.12 3.47
C LEU A 108 -3.86 18.35 2.49
N PRO A 109 -3.83 17.88 1.22
CA PRO A 109 -4.93 18.08 0.29
C PRO A 109 -6.20 17.33 0.74
N ASN A 110 -6.08 16.18 1.39
CA ASN A 110 -7.22 15.45 1.93
C ASN A 110 -7.94 16.23 3.04
N MET A 111 -7.20 16.85 3.96
CA MET A 111 -7.79 17.70 5.00
C MET A 111 -8.52 18.90 4.41
N ILE A 112 -7.90 19.58 3.44
CA ILE A 112 -8.55 20.71 2.74
C ILE A 112 -9.85 20.26 2.08
N ALA A 113 -9.82 19.15 1.34
CA ALA A 113 -11.01 18.60 0.69
C ALA A 113 -12.12 18.25 1.68
N LEU A 114 -11.80 17.63 2.83
CA LEU A 114 -12.75 17.29 3.87
C LEU A 114 -13.39 18.52 4.48
N PHE A 115 -12.62 19.57 4.77
CA PHE A 115 -13.16 20.83 5.28
C PHE A 115 -14.11 21.50 4.28
N VAL A 116 -13.71 21.59 3.02
CA VAL A 116 -14.53 22.21 1.96
C VAL A 116 -15.81 21.40 1.72
N LEU A 117 -15.74 20.08 1.71
CA LEU A 117 -16.86 19.20 1.44
C LEU A 117 -17.73 18.90 2.67
N SER A 118 -17.31 19.29 3.86
CA SER A 118 -18.05 19.00 5.10
C SER A 118 -19.51 19.46 5.06
N GLY A 119 -19.77 20.64 4.51
CA GLY A 119 -21.13 21.17 4.34
C GLY A 119 -21.99 20.32 3.40
N VAL A 120 -21.41 19.75 2.35
CA VAL A 120 -22.11 18.87 1.41
C VAL A 120 -22.47 17.56 2.11
N VAL A 121 -21.52 16.97 2.85
CA VAL A 121 -21.74 15.74 3.61
C VAL A 121 -22.88 15.91 4.62
N VAL A 122 -22.88 16.99 5.41
CA VAL A 122 -23.96 17.29 6.38
C VAL A 122 -25.31 17.43 5.67
N LYS A 123 -25.35 18.12 4.53
CA LYS A 123 -26.58 18.30 3.77
C LYS A 123 -27.15 16.97 3.25
N GLU A 124 -26.31 16.12 2.67
CA GLU A 124 -26.75 14.81 2.17
C GLU A 124 -27.13 13.85 3.30
N THR A 125 -26.40 13.85 4.41
CA THR A 125 -26.75 13.07 5.59
C THR A 125 -28.12 13.47 6.15
N ARG A 126 -28.41 14.78 6.27
CA ARG A 126 -29.72 15.26 6.72
C ARG A 126 -30.87 14.86 5.77
N LYS A 127 -30.62 14.80 4.45
CA LYS A 127 -31.62 14.31 3.50
C LYS A 127 -31.92 12.83 3.72
N PHE A 128 -30.89 12.04 3.99
CA PHE A 128 -31.05 10.60 4.23
C PHE A 128 -31.92 10.31 5.46
N PHE A 129 -31.67 11.01 6.58
CA PHE A 129 -32.44 10.82 7.81
C PHE A 129 -33.81 11.53 7.84
N LYS A 130 -34.15 12.34 6.84
CA LYS A 130 -35.47 12.95 6.69
C LYS A 130 -36.46 12.10 5.90
N LYS A 131 -36.04 10.94 5.36
CA LYS A 131 -36.90 9.95 4.76
C LYS A 131 -37.31 8.93 5.81
#